data_ffa59da921e4b92d9376e75a78a8aae6
#
_entry.id   ffa59da921e4b92d9376e75a78a8aae6
#
_cell.length_a   1.000
_cell.length_b   1.000
_cell.length_c   1.000
_cell.angle_alpha   90.00
_cell.angle_beta   90.00
_cell.angle_gamma   90.00
#
_symmetry.space_group_name_H-M   'P 1'
#
loop_
_entity.id
_entity.type
_entity.pdbx_description
1 polymer ?
#
loop_
_entity_poly.entity_id
_entity_poly.type
_entity_poly.pdbx_seq_one_letter_code
_entity_poly.pdbx_strand_id
1 'polypeptide(L)' 'MNRLHNENEAAELLGCTVSTLRKWRMLGKGPAYCRVGRLVRYSELDLSAFLDANRVQPVGGR' A
#
# COMPACT_ATOMS: atom_id res chain seq x y z
N MET A 1 9.54 15.07 -6.39
CA MET A 1 8.86 14.67 -5.17
C MET A 1 7.83 13.60 -5.47
N ASN A 2 7.78 12.62 -4.60
CA ASN A 2 6.89 11.50 -4.72
C ASN A 2 5.44 11.90 -4.45
N ARG A 3 4.55 11.39 -5.22
CA ARG A 3 3.14 11.72 -5.09
C ARG A 3 2.52 11.00 -3.89
N LEU A 4 1.66 11.70 -3.17
CA LEU A 4 0.93 11.12 -2.05
C LEU A 4 -0.49 10.79 -2.48
N HIS A 5 -0.99 9.68 -2.00
CA HIS A 5 -2.36 9.22 -2.27
C HIS A 5 -3.13 9.06 -0.96
N ASN A 6 -4.41 9.34 -1.01
CA ASN A 6 -5.27 9.04 0.14
C ASN A 6 -5.56 7.53 0.15
N GLU A 7 -6.24 7.06 1.19
CA GLU A 7 -6.46 5.62 1.33
C GLU A 7 -7.38 5.05 0.25
N ASN A 8 -8.31 5.84 -0.29
CA ASN A 8 -9.17 5.37 -1.38
C ASN A 8 -8.35 5.13 -2.64
N GLU A 9 -7.49 6.09 -2.98
CA GLU A 9 -6.61 5.98 -4.13
C GLU A 9 -5.63 4.82 -3.98
N ALA A 10 -5.05 4.70 -2.78
CA ALA A 10 -4.10 3.64 -2.51
C ALA A 10 -4.76 2.26 -2.62
N ALA A 11 -5.96 2.10 -2.08
CA ALA A 11 -6.70 0.84 -2.19
C ALA A 11 -6.96 0.48 -3.65
N GLU A 12 -7.34 1.46 -4.44
CA GLU A 12 -7.59 1.27 -5.86
C GLU A 12 -6.33 0.82 -6.59
N LEU A 13 -5.21 1.47 -6.31
CA LEU A 13 -3.92 1.12 -6.93
C LEU A 13 -3.45 -0.27 -6.54
N LEU A 14 -3.73 -0.69 -5.32
CA LEU A 14 -3.35 -2.01 -4.82
C LEU A 14 -4.37 -3.09 -5.20
N GLY A 15 -5.53 -2.71 -5.69
CA GLY A 15 -6.57 -3.68 -6.03
C GLY A 15 -7.27 -4.27 -4.81
N CYS A 16 -7.36 -3.52 -3.73
CA CYS A 16 -8.03 -3.97 -2.51
C CYS A 16 -9.04 -2.93 -2.05
N THR A 17 -9.69 -3.20 -0.92
CA THR A 17 -10.66 -2.25 -0.36
C THR A 17 -10.01 -1.38 0.69
N VAL A 18 -10.64 -0.23 0.97
CA VAL A 18 -10.20 0.65 2.05
C VAL A 18 -10.26 -0.10 3.39
N SER A 19 -11.26 -0.94 3.58
CA SER A 19 -11.36 -1.75 4.80
C SER A 19 -10.14 -2.63 5.00
N THR A 20 -9.65 -3.23 3.92
CA THR A 20 -8.45 -4.06 3.95
C THR A 20 -7.24 -3.24 4.36
N LEU A 21 -7.07 -2.05 3.75
CA LEU A 21 -5.95 -1.17 4.10
C LEU A 21 -5.99 -0.77 5.58
N ARG A 22 -7.15 -0.44 6.08
CA ARG A 22 -7.31 -0.04 7.48
C ARG A 22 -6.99 -1.19 8.42
N LYS A 23 -7.43 -2.38 8.07
CA LYS A 23 -7.15 -3.58 8.86
C LYS A 23 -5.64 -3.86 8.89
N TRP A 24 -4.98 -3.74 7.76
CA TRP A 24 -3.53 -3.93 7.68
C TRP A 24 -2.79 -2.93 8.57
N ARG A 25 -3.19 -1.64 8.53
CA ARG A 25 -2.59 -0.62 9.40
C ARG A 25 -2.72 -1.01 10.87
N MET A 26 -3.90 -1.45 11.23
CA MET A 26 -4.18 -1.85 12.60
C MET A 26 -3.30 -3.02 13.03
N LEU A 27 -3.02 -3.93 12.11
CA LEU A 27 -2.22 -5.12 12.39
C LEU A 27 -0.72 -4.91 12.18
N GLY A 28 -0.32 -3.71 11.80
CA GLY A 28 1.08 -3.42 11.51
C GLY A 28 1.57 -4.05 10.23
N LYS A 29 0.68 -4.24 9.28
CA LYS A 29 0.97 -4.84 7.96
C LYS A 29 0.69 -3.83 6.87
N GLY A 30 0.91 -4.24 5.63
CA GLY A 30 0.61 -3.43 4.47
C GLY A 30 1.72 -2.46 4.15
N PRO A 31 1.47 -1.54 3.21
CA PRO A 31 2.49 -0.58 2.82
C PRO A 31 2.76 0.44 3.92
N ALA A 32 3.95 0.99 3.91
CA ALA A 32 4.29 2.10 4.79
C ALA A 32 3.40 3.29 4.44
N TYR A 33 3.16 4.15 5.40
CA TYR A 33 2.31 5.31 5.20
C TYR A 33 2.81 6.47 6.06
N CYS A 34 2.32 7.67 5.73
CA CYS A 34 2.63 8.88 6.48
C CYS A 34 1.37 9.40 7.14
N ARG A 35 1.53 9.97 8.33
CA ARG A 35 0.47 10.72 8.97
C ARG A 35 0.75 12.20 8.80
N VAL A 36 -0.19 12.87 8.17
CA VAL A 36 -0.12 14.31 7.99
C VAL A 36 -1.27 14.88 8.84
N GLY A 37 -0.95 15.25 10.08
CA GLY A 37 -1.99 15.57 11.05
C GLY A 37 -2.81 14.32 11.33
N ARG A 38 -4.10 14.36 11.02
CA ARG A 38 -5.00 13.21 11.17
C ARG A 38 -5.15 12.41 9.89
N LEU A 39 -4.55 12.90 8.82
CA LEU A 39 -4.73 12.28 7.52
C LEU A 39 -3.69 11.19 7.30
N VAL A 40 -4.10 10.10 6.71
CA VAL A 40 -3.20 9.02 6.30
C VAL A 40 -2.92 9.19 4.83
N ARG A 41 -1.64 9.14 4.47
CA ARG A 41 -1.21 9.29 3.08
C ARG A 41 -0.21 8.21 2.73
N TYR A 42 -0.34 7.67 1.53
CA TYR A 42 0.57 6.65 1.01
C TYR A 42 1.35 7.25 -0.15
N SER A 43 2.66 7.18 -0.09
CA SER A 43 3.47 7.66 -1.21
C SER A 43 3.53 6.60 -2.30
N GLU A 44 3.72 7.04 -3.54
CA GLU A 44 3.86 6.10 -4.66
C GLU A 44 5.04 5.17 -4.45
N LEU A 45 6.14 5.67 -3.92
CA LEU A 45 7.30 4.84 -3.63
C LEU A 45 6.98 3.74 -2.62
N ASP A 46 6.23 4.08 -1.57
CA ASP A 46 5.87 3.11 -0.56
C ASP A 46 4.91 2.05 -1.10
N LEU A 47 3.96 2.46 -1.94
CA LEU A 47 3.04 1.51 -2.57
C LEU A 47 3.80 0.59 -3.51
N SER A 48 4.70 1.14 -4.29
CA SER A 48 5.54 0.37 -5.20
C SER A 48 6.41 -0.64 -4.46
N ALA A 49 7.02 -0.19 -3.36
CA ALA A 49 7.86 -1.05 -2.53
C ALA A 49 7.06 -2.22 -1.94
N PHE A 50 5.84 -1.94 -1.50
CA PHE A 50 4.97 -2.98 -0.96
C PHE A 50 4.61 -4.01 -2.03
N LEU A 51 4.28 -3.54 -3.23
CA LEU A 51 3.95 -4.45 -4.33
C LEU A 51 5.15 -5.32 -4.69
N ASP A 52 6.34 -4.72 -4.74
CA ASP A 52 7.56 -5.46 -5.05
C ASP A 52 7.87 -6.50 -3.99
N ALA A 53 7.71 -6.15 -2.72
CA ALA A 53 7.97 -7.05 -1.61
C ALA A 53 7.00 -8.24 -1.59
N ASN A 54 5.82 -8.07 -2.18
CA ASN A 54 4.80 -9.11 -2.21
C ASN A 54 4.71 -9.81 -3.55
N ARG A 55 5.66 -9.54 -4.43
CA ARG A 55 5.69 -10.19 -5.74
C ARG A 55 6.02 -11.67 -5.57
N VAL A 56 5.25 -12.51 -6.22
CA VAL A 56 5.48 -13.95 -6.21
C VAL A 56 5.97 -14.36 -7.58
N GLN A 57 7.15 -14.96 -7.63
CA GLN A 57 7.70 -15.49 -8.87
C GLN A 57 7.37 -16.97 -8.96
N PRO A 58 6.66 -17.41 -10.00
CA PRO A 58 6.38 -18.83 -10.15
C PRO A 58 7.70 -19.60 -10.34
N VAL A 59 7.81 -20.69 -9.65
CA VAL A 59 8.97 -21.55 -9.74
C VAL A 59 8.85 -22.44 -10.98
N GLY A 60 9.94 -22.66 -11.67
CA GLY A 60 9.96 -23.56 -12.84
C GLY A 60 9.50 -22.94 -14.13
N GLY A 61 9.34 -21.65 -14.15
CA GLY A 61 9.03 -20.92 -15.38
C GLY A 61 7.67 -21.26 -15.98
N ARG A 62 6.70 -21.48 -15.15
CA ARG A 62 5.35 -21.80 -15.63
C ARG A 62 4.45 -20.63 -15.58
#